data_db91f9978f23b18adfdf5076327050d0
#
_entry.id   db91f9978f23b18adfdf5076327050d0
#
_cell.length_a   1.000
_cell.length_b   1.000
_cell.length_c   1.000
_cell.angle_alpha   90.00
_cell.angle_beta   90.00
_cell.angle_gamma   90.00
#
_symmetry.space_group_name_H-M   'P 1'
#
loop_
_entity.id
_entity.type
_entity.pdbx_description
1 polymer ?
#
loop_
_entity_poly.entity_id
_entity_poly.type
_entity_poly.pdbx_seq_one_letter_code
_entity_poly.pdbx_strand_id
1 'polypeptide(L)'
;MVAILARGDHTRCMQLAAGDQLEDRYVIDRPIARGGMATVYRCVDTRLGREVAAKVMHEQYVHDPVFRDRFRREARAMAQLSHPNLVNVYDFSAQGETIYLIMELITGGTLRELLNERGPMPPHAANAVMRGMLTGLSVAHAKGMIHRDIKPDNVLIDSDHRVKLADFGLVRAAAEASHSSDQIVGTVSYLSPEQVDGSPMTHASDVYSAGIVLFELLTGHTPFSGDTPLAHAYARIHADVPAPSQFIDGVPKLFDELVATATARQPADRFRDAKEFLTALDDVAQALALPNYTVPVPQNSAAHRAAAEPTDLRDVGGGSDEATTTHDNPAAAPARIDTVETAAVQADTAMHPTPGVYPVPATHEPVQPGVRPQPQLPQEPQKPRVSPVTNRRGAGFAVFVALALVITAGVAIGGWWFGSGLYGTLPPLIAG
;
A
#
# COMPACT_ATOMS: atom_id res chain seq x y z
N MET A 1 -34.74 -20.73 43.13
CA MET A 1 -33.43 -20.05 43.01
C MET A 1 -33.09 -20.03 41.53
N VAL A 2 -33.46 -18.94 40.86
CA VAL A 2 -33.45 -18.78 39.39
C VAL A 2 -32.10 -18.18 38.99
N ALA A 3 -31.29 -18.93 38.23
CA ALA A 3 -30.06 -18.43 37.66
C ALA A 3 -30.40 -17.52 36.46
N ILE A 4 -30.11 -16.24 36.58
CA ILE A 4 -30.18 -15.25 35.51
C ILE A 4 -28.95 -15.44 34.66
N LEU A 5 -29.11 -16.04 33.48
CA LEU A 5 -28.09 -16.05 32.42
C LEU A 5 -28.01 -14.62 31.86
N ALA A 6 -26.93 -13.95 32.14
CA ALA A 6 -26.53 -12.72 31.50
C ALA A 6 -26.28 -13.00 30.00
N ARG A 7 -27.17 -12.50 29.15
CA ARG A 7 -26.90 -12.39 27.69
C ARG A 7 -25.79 -11.36 27.50
N GLY A 8 -24.58 -11.82 27.29
CA GLY A 8 -23.46 -10.99 26.86
C GLY A 8 -23.68 -10.52 25.43
N ASP A 9 -23.51 -9.26 25.28
CA ASP A 9 -23.53 -8.46 24.06
C ASP A 9 -22.54 -9.00 23.03
N HIS A 10 -23.01 -9.64 21.95
CA HIS A 10 -22.19 -10.27 20.90
C HIS A 10 -21.71 -9.29 19.80
N THR A 11 -21.42 -8.06 20.16
CA THR A 11 -20.89 -7.05 19.21
C THR A 11 -19.52 -6.51 19.60
N ARG A 12 -18.69 -7.30 20.27
CA ARG A 12 -17.26 -6.98 20.43
C ARG A 12 -16.49 -7.63 19.28
N CYS A 13 -16.08 -6.86 18.27
CA CYS A 13 -14.94 -7.22 17.42
C CYS A 13 -13.82 -7.72 18.34
N MET A 14 -13.42 -8.98 18.20
CA MET A 14 -12.35 -9.56 18.99
C MET A 14 -11.03 -8.85 18.63
N GLN A 15 -10.71 -7.77 19.34
CA GLN A 15 -9.42 -7.11 19.29
C GLN A 15 -8.54 -7.79 20.31
N LEU A 16 -7.43 -8.37 19.84
CA LEU A 16 -6.41 -8.90 20.72
C LEU A 16 -5.79 -7.76 21.52
N ALA A 17 -5.67 -7.97 22.81
CA ALA A 17 -5.02 -7.06 23.75
C ALA A 17 -3.54 -7.42 23.95
N ALA A 18 -2.77 -6.49 24.50
CA ALA A 18 -1.42 -6.81 24.96
C ALA A 18 -1.44 -7.95 25.98
N GLY A 19 -0.54 -8.93 25.80
CA GLY A 19 -0.48 -10.14 26.59
C GLY A 19 -1.28 -11.32 26.06
N ASP A 20 -2.24 -11.12 25.15
CA ASP A 20 -2.93 -12.22 24.47
C ASP A 20 -1.92 -13.08 23.68
N GLN A 21 -2.23 -14.39 23.56
CA GLN A 21 -1.34 -15.33 22.89
C GLN A 21 -1.99 -15.97 21.67
N LEU A 22 -1.22 -16.12 20.61
CA LEU A 22 -1.56 -16.92 19.45
C LEU A 22 -0.80 -18.27 19.56
N GLU A 23 -1.57 -19.37 19.67
CA GLU A 23 -1.06 -20.76 19.78
C GLU A 23 0.03 -20.93 20.86
N ASP A 24 -0.13 -20.31 22.04
CA ASP A 24 0.79 -20.37 23.18
C ASP A 24 2.26 -20.06 22.80
N ARG A 25 2.47 -19.32 21.71
CA ARG A 25 3.78 -19.01 21.18
C ARG A 25 4.02 -17.54 20.88
N TYR A 26 3.06 -16.88 20.26
CA TYR A 26 3.23 -15.50 19.83
C TYR A 26 2.45 -14.58 20.75
N VAL A 27 3.15 -13.86 21.62
CA VAL A 27 2.54 -12.92 22.56
C VAL A 27 2.33 -11.59 21.89
N ILE A 28 1.10 -11.08 21.90
CA ILE A 28 0.74 -9.78 21.39
C ILE A 28 1.36 -8.70 22.28
N ASP A 29 2.12 -7.80 21.67
CA ASP A 29 2.64 -6.61 22.35
C ASP A 29 1.69 -5.43 22.13
N ARG A 30 1.51 -5.02 20.88
CA ARG A 30 0.64 -3.88 20.53
C ARG A 30 0.19 -3.91 19.06
N PRO A 31 -0.91 -3.22 18.71
CA PRO A 31 -1.27 -3.04 17.30
C PRO A 31 -0.31 -2.05 16.63
N ILE A 32 0.09 -2.37 15.38
CA ILE A 32 0.89 -1.51 14.49
C ILE A 32 -0.02 -0.80 13.48
N ALA A 33 -0.90 -1.57 12.83
CA ALA A 33 -1.77 -1.04 11.78
C ALA A 33 -3.11 -1.77 11.76
N ARG A 34 -4.18 -1.04 11.40
CA ARG A 34 -5.51 -1.59 11.13
C ARG A 34 -5.88 -1.39 9.68
N GLY A 35 -6.20 -2.48 9.01
CA GLY A 35 -6.79 -2.46 7.67
C GLY A 35 -8.23 -2.95 7.68
N GLY A 36 -8.89 -2.93 6.52
CA GLY A 36 -10.28 -3.39 6.38
C GLY A 36 -10.50 -4.88 6.65
N MET A 37 -9.47 -5.71 6.56
CA MET A 37 -9.56 -7.18 6.63
C MET A 37 -8.78 -7.79 7.77
N ALA A 38 -7.77 -7.10 8.26
CA ALA A 38 -6.85 -7.59 9.28
C ALA A 38 -6.32 -6.44 10.12
N THR A 39 -5.87 -6.80 11.31
CA THR A 39 -5.04 -5.92 12.16
C THR A 39 -3.64 -6.54 12.23
N VAL A 40 -2.61 -5.70 12.06
CA VAL A 40 -1.21 -6.09 12.22
C VAL A 40 -0.77 -5.73 13.63
N TYR A 41 -0.20 -6.69 14.33
CA TYR A 41 0.32 -6.53 15.68
C TYR A 41 1.83 -6.77 15.72
N ARG A 42 2.54 -6.03 16.55
CA ARG A 42 3.86 -6.43 17.03
C ARG A 42 3.69 -7.55 18.05
N CYS A 43 4.46 -8.61 17.89
CA CYS A 43 4.41 -9.79 18.75
C CYS A 43 5.82 -10.25 19.10
N VAL A 44 5.91 -11.06 20.15
CA VAL A 44 7.13 -11.78 20.53
C VAL A 44 6.93 -13.27 20.30
N ASP A 45 7.79 -13.88 19.50
CA ASP A 45 7.93 -15.34 19.40
C ASP A 45 8.67 -15.85 20.65
N THR A 46 7.95 -16.37 21.63
CA THR A 46 8.50 -16.79 22.92
C THR A 46 9.48 -17.95 22.82
N ARG A 47 9.38 -18.78 21.76
CA ARG A 47 10.28 -19.91 21.54
C ARG A 47 11.63 -19.50 20.98
N LEU A 48 11.65 -18.44 20.16
CA LEU A 48 12.87 -17.96 19.51
C LEU A 48 13.40 -16.66 20.12
N GLY A 49 12.66 -16.03 21.05
CA GLY A 49 13.05 -14.78 21.70
C GLY A 49 13.20 -13.61 20.73
N ARG A 50 12.39 -13.57 19.66
CA ARG A 50 12.48 -12.52 18.63
C ARG A 50 11.16 -11.81 18.42
N GLU A 51 11.24 -10.58 17.98
CA GLU A 51 10.08 -9.79 17.56
C GLU A 51 9.62 -10.19 16.16
N VAL A 52 8.30 -10.23 15.96
CA VAL A 52 7.64 -10.55 14.69
C VAL A 52 6.41 -9.70 14.51
N ALA A 53 5.90 -9.61 13.28
CA ALA A 53 4.60 -9.04 12.99
C ALA A 53 3.57 -10.16 12.82
N ALA A 54 2.42 -10.03 13.49
CA ALA A 54 1.27 -10.93 13.32
C ALA A 54 0.14 -10.18 12.61
N LYS A 55 -0.20 -10.61 11.39
CA LYS A 55 -1.37 -10.12 10.66
C LYS A 55 -2.55 -11.02 10.97
N VAL A 56 -3.47 -10.52 11.81
CA VAL A 56 -4.63 -11.26 12.32
C VAL A 56 -5.87 -10.86 11.53
N MET A 57 -6.53 -11.82 10.90
CA MET A 57 -7.73 -11.60 10.09
C MET A 57 -8.93 -11.28 10.98
N HIS A 58 -9.82 -10.39 10.52
CA HIS A 58 -11.03 -10.07 11.23
C HIS A 58 -11.99 -11.26 11.26
N GLU A 59 -12.80 -11.36 12.32
CA GLU A 59 -13.72 -12.48 12.61
C GLU A 59 -14.63 -12.84 11.44
N GLN A 60 -15.11 -11.87 10.69
CA GLN A 60 -16.00 -12.09 9.52
C GLN A 60 -15.42 -13.03 8.45
N TYR A 61 -14.08 -13.19 8.40
CA TYR A 61 -13.39 -14.09 7.47
C TYR A 61 -13.09 -15.46 8.06
N VAL A 62 -13.14 -15.59 9.39
CA VAL A 62 -12.77 -16.82 10.10
C VAL A 62 -13.72 -17.97 9.79
N HIS A 63 -15.01 -17.68 9.59
CA HIS A 63 -16.04 -18.69 9.37
C HIS A 63 -16.26 -19.03 7.88
N ASP A 64 -15.58 -18.35 6.95
CA ASP A 64 -15.66 -18.66 5.51
C ASP A 64 -14.67 -19.77 5.12
N PRO A 65 -15.14 -20.98 4.77
CA PRO A 65 -14.27 -22.10 4.38
C PRO A 65 -13.51 -21.81 3.09
N VAL A 66 -14.09 -21.06 2.15
CA VAL A 66 -13.45 -20.70 0.87
C VAL A 66 -12.28 -19.76 1.15
N PHE A 67 -12.50 -18.77 2.03
CA PHE A 67 -11.42 -17.88 2.46
C PHE A 67 -10.28 -18.66 3.16
N ARG A 68 -10.60 -19.56 4.10
CA ARG A 68 -9.60 -20.37 4.81
C ARG A 68 -8.73 -21.19 3.86
N ASP A 69 -9.31 -21.84 2.87
CA ASP A 69 -8.58 -22.68 1.92
C ASP A 69 -7.70 -21.84 0.98
N ARG A 70 -8.15 -20.66 0.57
CA ARG A 70 -7.34 -19.72 -0.20
C ARG A 70 -6.19 -19.18 0.63
N PHE A 71 -6.47 -18.72 1.85
CA PHE A 71 -5.47 -18.23 2.79
C PHE A 71 -4.35 -19.27 3.00
N ARG A 72 -4.69 -20.54 3.26
CA ARG A 72 -3.68 -21.61 3.40
C ARG A 72 -2.81 -21.78 2.18
N ARG A 73 -3.38 -21.73 0.97
CA ARG A 73 -2.62 -21.88 -0.28
C ARG A 73 -1.67 -20.72 -0.50
N GLU A 74 -2.15 -19.50 -0.30
CA GLU A 74 -1.37 -18.29 -0.48
C GLU A 74 -0.29 -18.15 0.59
N ALA A 75 -0.60 -18.40 1.87
CA ALA A 75 0.39 -18.40 2.95
C ALA A 75 1.51 -19.41 2.71
N ARG A 76 1.19 -20.64 2.26
CA ARG A 76 2.20 -21.65 1.90
C ARG A 76 3.09 -21.21 0.73
N ALA A 77 2.52 -20.57 -0.27
CA ALA A 77 3.27 -20.08 -1.42
C ALA A 77 4.20 -18.93 -1.01
N MET A 78 3.71 -18.00 -0.18
CA MET A 78 4.54 -16.90 0.37
C MET A 78 5.69 -17.41 1.25
N ALA A 79 5.45 -18.43 2.08
CA ALA A 79 6.48 -19.02 2.93
C ALA A 79 7.65 -19.67 2.15
N GLN A 80 7.47 -19.93 0.85
CA GLN A 80 8.52 -20.41 -0.05
C GLN A 80 9.35 -19.29 -0.70
N LEU A 81 8.95 -18.03 -0.50
CA LEU A 81 9.67 -16.88 -0.98
C LEU A 81 10.63 -16.38 0.11
N SER A 82 11.90 -16.22 -0.23
CA SER A 82 12.88 -15.58 0.64
C SER A 82 13.80 -14.71 -0.21
N HIS A 83 13.76 -13.40 0.03
CA HIS A 83 14.61 -12.44 -0.68
C HIS A 83 14.73 -11.15 0.15
N PRO A 84 15.88 -10.43 0.11
CA PRO A 84 16.03 -9.16 0.84
C PRO A 84 14.98 -8.09 0.52
N ASN A 85 14.38 -8.11 -0.68
CA ASN A 85 13.31 -7.20 -1.09
C ASN A 85 11.90 -7.78 -0.92
N LEU A 86 11.74 -8.85 -0.14
CA LEU A 86 10.45 -9.40 0.24
C LEU A 86 10.34 -9.45 1.77
N VAL A 87 9.14 -9.23 2.30
CA VAL A 87 8.85 -9.50 3.70
C VAL A 87 8.73 -11.02 3.87
N ASN A 88 9.55 -11.59 4.76
CA ASN A 88 9.56 -13.02 5.00
C ASN A 88 8.33 -13.46 5.78
N VAL A 89 7.70 -14.56 5.38
CA VAL A 89 6.64 -15.25 6.13
C VAL A 89 7.28 -16.38 6.93
N TYR A 90 7.01 -16.41 8.24
CA TYR A 90 7.61 -17.37 9.17
C TYR A 90 6.67 -18.50 9.56
N ASP A 91 5.37 -18.17 9.72
CA ASP A 91 4.36 -19.12 10.19
C ASP A 91 2.96 -18.64 9.82
N PHE A 92 1.96 -19.49 9.90
CA PHE A 92 0.55 -19.11 9.73
C PHE A 92 -0.37 -20.13 10.40
N SER A 93 -1.54 -19.67 10.82
CA SER A 93 -2.65 -20.54 11.21
C SER A 93 -3.92 -20.17 10.46
N ALA A 94 -4.65 -21.19 10.03
CA ALA A 94 -5.99 -21.09 9.47
C ALA A 94 -6.93 -22.10 10.13
N GLN A 95 -6.65 -22.43 11.38
CA GLN A 95 -7.42 -23.36 12.22
C GLN A 95 -7.99 -22.61 13.44
N GLY A 96 -9.01 -23.20 14.08
CA GLY A 96 -9.63 -22.58 15.25
C GLY A 96 -10.41 -21.30 14.94
N GLU A 97 -10.48 -20.43 15.94
CA GLU A 97 -11.24 -19.18 15.92
C GLU A 97 -10.42 -17.96 15.44
N THR A 98 -9.15 -18.14 15.12
CA THR A 98 -8.27 -17.06 14.68
C THR A 98 -7.48 -17.48 13.46
N ILE A 99 -7.51 -16.65 12.42
CA ILE A 99 -6.67 -16.82 11.22
C ILE A 99 -5.58 -15.74 11.28
N TYR A 100 -4.32 -16.14 11.19
CA TYR A 100 -3.21 -15.20 11.24
C TYR A 100 -2.01 -15.65 10.40
N LEU A 101 -1.16 -14.67 10.08
CA LEU A 101 0.12 -14.83 9.41
C LEU A 101 1.21 -14.19 10.27
N ILE A 102 2.27 -14.94 10.57
CA ILE A 102 3.46 -14.43 11.24
C ILE A 102 4.53 -14.10 10.22
N MET A 103 5.02 -12.88 10.27
CA MET A 103 5.97 -12.37 9.27
C MET A 103 7.07 -11.52 9.91
N GLU A 104 8.05 -11.18 9.12
CA GLU A 104 9.11 -10.25 9.46
C GLU A 104 8.52 -8.92 9.93
N LEU A 105 9.00 -8.44 11.08
CA LEU A 105 8.65 -7.11 11.58
C LEU A 105 9.52 -6.06 10.89
N ILE A 106 8.87 -5.18 10.13
CA ILE A 106 9.53 -4.04 9.50
C ILE A 106 9.26 -2.80 10.36
N THR A 107 10.34 -2.20 10.85
CA THR A 107 10.26 -1.11 11.83
C THR A 107 10.38 0.29 11.23
N GLY A 108 10.71 0.40 9.94
CA GLY A 108 10.86 1.69 9.27
C GLY A 108 9.53 2.32 8.91
N GLY A 109 8.75 1.69 8.05
CA GLY A 109 7.43 2.21 7.63
C GLY A 109 7.10 1.88 6.18
N THR A 110 6.04 2.51 5.67
CA THR A 110 5.52 2.30 4.32
C THR A 110 5.99 3.37 3.35
N LEU A 111 6.03 3.03 2.06
CA LEU A 111 6.27 4.01 1.00
C LEU A 111 5.17 5.08 0.95
N ARG A 112 3.93 4.74 1.34
CA ARG A 112 2.82 5.69 1.50
C ARG A 112 3.16 6.78 2.53
N GLU A 113 3.65 6.38 3.69
CA GLU A 113 4.07 7.31 4.74
C GLU A 113 5.22 8.19 4.27
N LEU A 114 6.20 7.63 3.55
CA LEU A 114 7.30 8.40 2.98
C LEU A 114 6.84 9.43 1.94
N LEU A 115 5.90 9.06 1.05
CA LEU A 115 5.31 9.98 0.09
C LEU A 115 4.52 11.10 0.78
N ASN A 116 3.78 10.78 1.83
CA ASN A 116 3.04 11.79 2.62
C ASN A 116 3.97 12.76 3.34
N GLU A 117 5.15 12.29 3.79
CA GLU A 117 6.15 13.14 4.47
C GLU A 117 6.93 14.04 3.51
N ARG A 118 7.26 13.55 2.31
CA ARG A 118 8.24 14.19 1.44
C ARG A 118 7.69 14.67 0.11
N GLY A 119 6.48 14.27 -0.25
CA GLY A 119 5.89 14.56 -1.57
C GLY A 119 6.55 13.76 -2.70
N PRO A 120 6.45 14.27 -3.96
CA PRO A 120 7.00 13.60 -5.13
C PRO A 120 8.52 13.45 -5.06
N MET A 121 9.01 12.40 -5.68
CA MET A 121 10.43 12.03 -5.65
C MET A 121 11.13 12.43 -6.95
N PRO A 122 12.39 12.90 -6.88
CA PRO A 122 13.19 13.08 -8.09
C PRO A 122 13.45 11.71 -8.76
N PRO A 123 13.72 11.69 -10.08
CA PRO A 123 13.85 10.46 -10.87
C PRO A 123 14.80 9.41 -10.30
N HIS A 124 15.94 9.80 -9.74
CA HIS A 124 16.90 8.87 -9.13
C HIS A 124 16.37 8.23 -7.84
N ALA A 125 15.57 8.94 -7.06
CA ALA A 125 14.94 8.40 -5.85
C ALA A 125 13.80 7.45 -6.21
N ALA A 126 12.94 7.82 -7.17
CA ALA A 126 11.89 6.96 -7.71
C ALA A 126 12.49 5.67 -8.29
N ASN A 127 13.61 5.77 -9.04
CA ASN A 127 14.35 4.62 -9.55
C ASN A 127 14.81 3.67 -8.44
N ALA A 128 15.38 4.19 -7.34
CA ALA A 128 15.86 3.36 -6.24
C ALA A 128 14.72 2.58 -5.56
N VAL A 129 13.57 3.22 -5.33
CA VAL A 129 12.37 2.57 -4.77
C VAL A 129 11.85 1.49 -5.72
N MET A 130 11.63 1.85 -7.00
CA MET A 130 11.12 0.94 -8.01
C MET A 130 12.03 -0.27 -8.21
N ARG A 131 13.35 -0.06 -8.23
CA ARG A 131 14.32 -1.14 -8.34
C ARG A 131 14.18 -2.17 -7.22
N GLY A 132 14.06 -1.73 -5.96
CA GLY A 132 13.85 -2.62 -4.83
C GLY A 132 12.51 -3.38 -4.94
N MET A 133 11.43 -2.68 -5.22
CA MET A 133 10.09 -3.24 -5.38
C MET A 133 10.03 -4.26 -6.53
N LEU A 134 10.51 -3.89 -7.74
CA LEU A 134 10.50 -4.78 -8.91
C LEU A 134 11.42 -5.98 -8.74
N THR A 135 12.54 -5.84 -8.01
CA THR A 135 13.40 -6.97 -7.67
C THR A 135 12.63 -8.00 -6.85
N GLY A 136 11.97 -7.58 -5.77
CA GLY A 136 11.13 -8.48 -4.96
C GLY A 136 9.99 -9.10 -5.78
N LEU A 137 9.28 -8.30 -6.56
CA LEU A 137 8.18 -8.75 -7.41
C LEU A 137 8.65 -9.76 -8.47
N SER A 138 9.85 -9.57 -9.05
CA SER A 138 10.40 -10.50 -10.04
C SER A 138 10.67 -11.90 -9.48
N VAL A 139 11.04 -12.00 -8.20
CA VAL A 139 11.23 -13.29 -7.50
C VAL A 139 9.89 -14.02 -7.36
N ALA A 140 8.81 -13.30 -7.05
CA ALA A 140 7.47 -13.88 -6.98
C ALA A 140 6.96 -14.32 -8.35
N HIS A 141 7.11 -13.47 -9.37
CA HIS A 141 6.73 -13.79 -10.76
C HIS A 141 7.47 -15.02 -11.29
N ALA A 142 8.76 -15.19 -10.97
CA ALA A 142 9.54 -16.38 -11.34
C ALA A 142 9.00 -17.68 -10.71
N LYS A 143 8.20 -17.59 -9.63
CA LYS A 143 7.48 -18.70 -9.00
C LYS A 143 6.01 -18.82 -9.47
N GLY A 144 5.61 -18.05 -10.47
CA GLY A 144 4.25 -18.01 -10.98
C GLY A 144 3.25 -17.31 -10.07
N MET A 145 3.70 -16.56 -9.07
CA MET A 145 2.83 -15.80 -8.18
C MET A 145 2.54 -14.42 -8.74
N ILE A 146 1.27 -14.00 -8.64
CA ILE A 146 0.80 -12.66 -8.96
C ILE A 146 0.48 -11.97 -7.63
N HIS A 147 0.99 -10.75 -7.42
CA HIS A 147 0.80 -10.00 -6.17
C HIS A 147 -0.62 -9.46 -6.01
N ARG A 148 -1.21 -8.92 -7.07
CA ARG A 148 -2.61 -8.45 -7.18
C ARG A 148 -2.96 -7.17 -6.42
N ASP A 149 -2.12 -6.68 -5.52
CA ASP A 149 -2.37 -5.48 -4.70
C ASP A 149 -1.09 -4.64 -4.55
N ILE A 150 -0.43 -4.34 -5.69
CA ILE A 150 0.74 -3.45 -5.72
C ILE A 150 0.28 -2.02 -5.48
N LYS A 151 0.76 -1.41 -4.39
CA LYS A 151 0.50 -0.02 -4.00
C LYS A 151 1.54 0.44 -2.97
N PRO A 152 1.72 1.75 -2.72
CA PRO A 152 2.71 2.27 -1.78
C PRO A 152 2.52 1.78 -0.33
N ASP A 153 1.30 1.41 0.06
CA ASP A 153 1.00 0.88 1.40
C ASP A 153 1.60 -0.51 1.63
N ASN A 154 1.80 -1.29 0.56
CA ASN A 154 2.37 -2.64 0.58
C ASN A 154 3.87 -2.67 0.23
N VAL A 155 4.48 -1.51 0.02
CA VAL A 155 5.92 -1.35 -0.13
C VAL A 155 6.48 -0.79 1.17
N LEU A 156 7.29 -1.58 1.87
CA LEU A 156 7.86 -1.23 3.17
C LEU A 156 9.32 -0.82 3.01
N ILE A 157 9.80 -0.02 3.95
CA ILE A 157 11.20 0.40 4.04
C ILE A 157 11.68 -0.06 5.42
N ASP A 158 12.71 -0.88 5.47
CA ASP A 158 13.27 -1.36 6.73
C ASP A 158 14.28 -0.36 7.35
N SER A 159 14.75 -0.66 8.56
CA SER A 159 15.75 0.17 9.26
C SER A 159 17.09 0.26 8.53
N ASP A 160 17.39 -0.70 7.64
CA ASP A 160 18.59 -0.73 6.81
C ASP A 160 18.39 -0.02 5.46
N HIS A 161 17.32 0.77 5.32
CA HIS A 161 16.96 1.49 4.08
C HIS A 161 16.62 0.60 2.88
N ARG A 162 16.29 -0.69 3.11
CA ARG A 162 15.91 -1.60 2.03
C ARG A 162 14.41 -1.51 1.77
N VAL A 163 14.09 -1.49 0.50
CA VAL A 163 12.69 -1.57 0.04
C VAL A 163 12.27 -3.03 0.01
N LYS A 164 11.17 -3.35 0.68
CA LYS A 164 10.61 -4.69 0.79
C LYS A 164 9.14 -4.70 0.37
N LEU A 165 8.76 -5.67 -0.44
CA LEU A 165 7.38 -5.88 -0.85
C LEU A 165 6.67 -6.82 0.14
N ALA A 166 5.48 -6.42 0.60
CA ALA A 166 4.65 -7.13 1.57
C ALA A 166 3.28 -7.47 0.97
N ASP A 167 2.51 -8.30 1.66
CA ASP A 167 1.07 -8.50 1.45
C ASP A 167 0.66 -9.02 0.06
N PHE A 168 1.28 -10.13 -0.38
CA PHE A 168 0.82 -10.84 -1.57
C PHE A 168 -0.63 -11.33 -1.41
N GLY A 169 -1.50 -10.85 -2.27
CA GLY A 169 -2.81 -11.42 -2.67
C GLY A 169 -3.86 -11.84 -1.62
N LEU A 170 -3.53 -11.92 -0.33
CA LEU A 170 -4.44 -12.36 0.74
C LEU A 170 -5.75 -11.55 0.79
N VAL A 171 -5.68 -10.28 0.39
CA VAL A 171 -6.78 -9.33 0.42
C VAL A 171 -7.88 -9.68 -0.57
N ARG A 172 -7.54 -10.23 -1.74
CA ARG A 172 -8.51 -10.48 -2.80
C ARG A 172 -9.26 -11.80 -2.64
N ALA A 173 -8.67 -12.75 -1.92
CA ALA A 173 -9.37 -13.95 -1.50
C ALA A 173 -10.64 -13.63 -0.70
N ALA A 174 -10.64 -12.52 0.01
CA ALA A 174 -11.77 -12.08 0.81
C ALA A 174 -12.72 -11.11 0.05
N ALA A 175 -12.21 -10.25 -0.84
CA ALA A 175 -13.06 -9.35 -1.62
C ALA A 175 -13.98 -10.09 -2.58
N GLU A 176 -13.55 -11.24 -3.10
CA GLU A 176 -14.41 -12.12 -3.92
C GLU A 176 -15.47 -12.84 -3.08
N ALA A 177 -15.26 -12.97 -1.76
CA ALA A 177 -16.23 -13.59 -0.84
C ALA A 177 -17.23 -12.56 -0.27
N SER A 178 -16.85 -11.28 -0.18
CA SER A 178 -17.69 -10.20 0.35
C SER A 178 -18.10 -9.23 -0.75
N HIS A 179 -19.39 -9.20 -1.08
CA HIS A 179 -19.99 -8.25 -2.03
C HIS A 179 -20.16 -6.83 -1.46
N SER A 180 -19.35 -6.44 -0.48
CA SER A 180 -19.51 -5.13 0.20
C SER A 180 -18.70 -4.04 -0.52
N SER A 181 -19.41 -3.09 -1.10
CA SER A 181 -18.93 -1.95 -1.88
C SER A 181 -18.15 -0.88 -1.08
N ASP A 182 -18.22 -0.88 0.25
CA ASP A 182 -17.68 0.22 1.06
C ASP A 182 -16.16 0.18 1.34
N GLN A 183 -15.48 -0.96 1.09
CA GLN A 183 -14.04 -1.11 1.32
C GLN A 183 -13.16 -0.81 0.10
N ILE A 184 -13.75 -0.43 -1.01
CA ILE A 184 -13.06 -0.29 -2.31
C ILE A 184 -12.28 1.02 -2.43
N VAL A 185 -12.57 2.05 -1.60
CA VAL A 185 -12.18 3.45 -1.86
C VAL A 185 -10.66 3.71 -1.96
N GLY A 186 -9.79 3.02 -1.21
CA GLY A 186 -8.35 3.28 -1.24
C GLY A 186 -7.57 2.44 -2.27
N THR A 187 -8.03 1.23 -2.55
CA THR A 187 -7.33 0.26 -3.43
C THR A 187 -7.60 0.49 -4.92
N VAL A 188 -8.69 1.20 -5.25
CA VAL A 188 -9.13 1.45 -6.64
C VAL A 188 -8.06 2.15 -7.48
N SER A 189 -7.26 3.03 -6.89
CA SER A 189 -6.29 3.87 -7.62
C SER A 189 -5.23 3.08 -8.39
N TYR A 190 -4.89 1.87 -7.98
CA TYR A 190 -3.80 1.05 -8.52
C TYR A 190 -4.29 -0.18 -9.31
N LEU A 191 -5.60 -0.44 -9.36
CA LEU A 191 -6.15 -1.58 -10.09
C LEU A 191 -5.79 -1.51 -11.57
N SER A 192 -5.43 -2.63 -12.16
CA SER A 192 -5.27 -2.75 -13.61
C SER A 192 -6.63 -2.79 -14.33
N PRO A 193 -6.70 -2.47 -15.65
CA PRO A 193 -7.94 -2.57 -16.42
C PRO A 193 -8.63 -3.93 -16.28
N GLU A 194 -7.88 -5.03 -16.41
CA GLU A 194 -8.38 -6.40 -16.27
C GLU A 194 -8.90 -6.72 -14.87
N GLN A 195 -8.43 -6.01 -13.84
CA GLN A 195 -8.99 -6.13 -12.50
C GLN A 195 -10.35 -5.46 -12.38
N VAL A 196 -10.60 -4.43 -13.15
CA VAL A 196 -11.85 -3.68 -13.15
C VAL A 196 -12.91 -4.38 -14.00
N ASP A 197 -12.53 -4.93 -15.17
CA ASP A 197 -13.45 -5.59 -16.08
C ASP A 197 -13.65 -7.09 -15.78
N GLY A 198 -12.86 -7.65 -14.83
CA GLY A 198 -12.96 -9.06 -14.43
C GLY A 198 -12.22 -10.03 -15.35
N SER A 199 -11.41 -9.54 -16.27
CA SER A 199 -10.58 -10.37 -17.15
C SER A 199 -9.48 -11.11 -16.38
N PRO A 200 -8.91 -12.21 -16.93
CA PRO A 200 -7.86 -12.97 -16.27
C PRO A 200 -6.63 -12.13 -15.95
N MET A 201 -6.21 -12.16 -14.70
CA MET A 201 -4.98 -11.49 -14.25
C MET A 201 -3.73 -12.28 -14.61
N THR A 202 -2.68 -11.55 -14.97
CA THR A 202 -1.35 -12.08 -15.27
C THR A 202 -0.28 -11.27 -14.52
N HIS A 203 1.00 -11.61 -14.70
CA HIS A 203 2.11 -10.79 -14.19
C HIS A 203 2.07 -9.35 -14.73
N ALA A 204 1.54 -9.15 -15.94
CA ALA A 204 1.34 -7.83 -16.53
C ALA A 204 0.31 -6.96 -15.77
N SER A 205 -0.56 -7.55 -14.94
CA SER A 205 -1.47 -6.82 -14.06
C SER A 205 -0.70 -6.12 -12.94
N ASP A 206 0.27 -6.82 -12.32
CA ASP A 206 1.16 -6.22 -11.31
C ASP A 206 2.08 -5.17 -11.93
N VAL A 207 2.52 -5.38 -13.19
CA VAL A 207 3.31 -4.39 -13.95
C VAL A 207 2.53 -3.08 -14.12
N TYR A 208 1.24 -3.16 -14.46
CA TYR A 208 0.39 -1.98 -14.56
C TYR A 208 0.34 -1.22 -13.22
N SER A 209 0.04 -1.91 -12.14
CA SER A 209 -0.02 -1.31 -10.81
C SER A 209 1.33 -0.69 -10.39
N ALA A 210 2.45 -1.36 -10.73
CA ALA A 210 3.80 -0.81 -10.51
C ALA A 210 4.07 0.44 -11.36
N GLY A 211 3.55 0.52 -12.58
CA GLY A 211 3.58 1.72 -13.41
C GLY A 211 2.82 2.90 -12.80
N ILE A 212 1.65 2.64 -12.18
CA ILE A 212 0.90 3.65 -11.43
C ILE A 212 1.70 4.13 -10.20
N VAL A 213 2.36 3.22 -9.49
CA VAL A 213 3.26 3.59 -8.38
C VAL A 213 4.40 4.48 -8.88
N LEU A 214 5.05 4.15 -10.00
CA LEU A 214 6.10 4.99 -10.59
C LEU A 214 5.57 6.38 -10.96
N PHE A 215 4.40 6.47 -11.59
CA PHE A 215 3.76 7.75 -11.89
C PHE A 215 3.57 8.58 -10.60
N GLU A 216 3.01 7.98 -9.55
CA GLU A 216 2.77 8.68 -8.28
C GLU A 216 4.07 9.09 -7.59
N LEU A 217 5.12 8.25 -7.62
CA LEU A 217 6.43 8.62 -7.08
C LEU A 217 6.98 9.89 -7.74
N LEU A 218 6.79 10.04 -9.05
CA LEU A 218 7.30 11.17 -9.82
C LEU A 218 6.43 12.42 -9.68
N THR A 219 5.09 12.27 -9.53
CA THR A 219 4.14 13.38 -9.58
C THR A 219 3.52 13.75 -8.23
N GLY A 220 3.56 12.85 -7.24
CA GLY A 220 2.93 13.01 -5.94
C GLY A 220 1.44 12.68 -5.90
N HIS A 221 0.83 12.28 -7.02
CA HIS A 221 -0.58 11.91 -7.10
C HIS A 221 -0.82 10.77 -8.09
N THR A 222 -1.95 10.08 -7.96
CA THR A 222 -2.34 9.04 -8.92
C THR A 222 -2.88 9.67 -10.22
N PRO A 223 -2.75 9.00 -11.39
CA PRO A 223 -3.08 9.59 -12.70
C PRO A 223 -4.58 9.77 -12.93
N PHE A 224 -5.40 9.03 -12.22
CA PHE A 224 -6.85 9.07 -12.38
C PHE A 224 -7.53 9.52 -11.10
N SER A 225 -8.66 10.20 -11.26
CA SER A 225 -9.59 10.58 -10.20
C SER A 225 -11.02 10.37 -10.70
N GLY A 226 -12.00 10.37 -9.80
CA GLY A 226 -13.41 10.27 -10.17
C GLY A 226 -14.29 10.56 -8.96
N ASP A 227 -15.48 11.10 -9.21
CA ASP A 227 -16.45 11.48 -8.18
C ASP A 227 -17.00 10.27 -7.40
N THR A 228 -16.85 9.08 -7.97
CA THR A 228 -17.24 7.82 -7.34
C THR A 228 -16.13 6.78 -7.53
N PRO A 229 -16.00 5.78 -6.63
CA PRO A 229 -15.05 4.68 -6.80
C PRO A 229 -15.19 3.97 -8.14
N LEU A 230 -16.43 3.83 -8.63
CA LEU A 230 -16.71 3.20 -9.92
C LEU A 230 -16.22 4.06 -11.09
N ALA A 231 -16.51 5.36 -11.08
CA ALA A 231 -16.02 6.30 -12.10
C ALA A 231 -14.49 6.33 -12.15
N HIS A 232 -13.87 6.34 -10.97
CA HIS A 232 -12.42 6.25 -10.81
C HIS A 232 -11.86 4.94 -11.38
N ALA A 233 -12.51 3.79 -11.10
CA ALA A 233 -12.11 2.51 -11.65
C ALA A 233 -12.24 2.47 -13.19
N TYR A 234 -13.33 2.97 -13.75
CA TYR A 234 -13.58 2.95 -15.19
C TYR A 234 -12.67 3.89 -15.99
N ALA A 235 -12.11 4.95 -15.37
CA ALA A 235 -11.22 5.88 -16.06
C ALA A 235 -10.06 5.15 -16.76
N ARG A 236 -9.46 4.13 -16.13
CA ARG A 236 -8.31 3.37 -16.67
C ARG A 236 -8.65 2.40 -17.80
N ILE A 237 -9.93 2.08 -17.98
CA ILE A 237 -10.37 1.29 -19.14
C ILE A 237 -10.44 2.17 -20.38
N HIS A 238 -10.73 3.47 -20.21
CA HIS A 238 -11.06 4.38 -21.30
C HIS A 238 -9.98 5.42 -21.59
N ALA A 239 -9.04 5.67 -20.66
CA ALA A 239 -8.00 6.68 -20.82
C ALA A 239 -6.61 6.06 -20.56
N ASP A 240 -5.62 6.57 -21.30
CA ASP A 240 -4.22 6.25 -21.07
C ASP A 240 -3.67 7.07 -19.89
N VAL A 241 -2.67 6.56 -19.20
CA VAL A 241 -1.96 7.30 -18.14
C VAL A 241 -1.17 8.43 -18.79
N PRO A 242 -1.36 9.69 -18.34
CA PRO A 242 -0.62 10.80 -18.91
C PRO A 242 0.88 10.73 -18.56
N ALA A 243 1.70 11.40 -19.36
CA ALA A 243 3.15 11.44 -19.11
C ALA A 243 3.47 12.24 -17.84
N PRO A 244 4.27 11.70 -16.90
CA PRO A 244 4.68 12.41 -15.67
C PRO A 244 5.30 13.78 -15.92
N SER A 245 6.08 13.94 -17.01
CA SER A 245 6.70 15.21 -17.39
C SER A 245 5.70 16.32 -17.77
N GLN A 246 4.41 16.02 -17.90
CA GLN A 246 3.36 17.03 -18.08
C GLN A 246 2.98 17.72 -16.74
N PHE A 247 3.29 17.11 -15.63
CA PHE A 247 2.94 17.58 -14.28
C PHE A 247 4.15 18.16 -13.54
N ILE A 248 5.32 17.56 -13.74
CA ILE A 248 6.54 17.93 -13.02
C ILE A 248 7.66 18.20 -14.02
N ASP A 249 8.12 19.46 -14.04
CA ASP A 249 9.26 19.87 -14.84
C ASP A 249 10.52 19.11 -14.42
N GLY A 250 11.33 18.71 -15.39
CA GLY A 250 12.61 18.00 -15.14
C GLY A 250 12.48 16.48 -15.04
N VAL A 251 11.28 15.88 -15.17
CA VAL A 251 11.14 14.44 -15.37
C VAL A 251 11.62 14.08 -16.79
N PRO A 252 12.66 13.22 -16.93
CA PRO A 252 13.16 12.81 -18.23
C PRO A 252 12.12 12.03 -19.04
N LYS A 253 12.10 12.24 -20.36
CA LYS A 253 11.17 11.56 -21.28
C LYS A 253 11.25 10.02 -21.22
N LEU A 254 12.38 9.47 -20.91
CA LEU A 254 12.54 8.01 -20.72
C LEU A 254 11.67 7.47 -19.58
N PHE A 255 11.40 8.26 -18.52
CA PHE A 255 10.43 7.89 -17.48
C PHE A 255 8.99 7.95 -17.97
N ASP A 256 8.65 8.90 -18.87
CA ASP A 256 7.33 8.91 -19.52
C ASP A 256 7.10 7.62 -20.32
N GLU A 257 8.12 7.16 -21.05
CA GLU A 257 8.08 5.91 -21.83
C GLU A 257 7.95 4.66 -20.94
N LEU A 258 8.68 4.62 -19.82
CA LEU A 258 8.52 3.53 -18.83
C LEU A 258 7.08 3.47 -18.30
N VAL A 259 6.53 4.61 -17.88
CA VAL A 259 5.16 4.69 -17.37
C VAL A 259 4.17 4.28 -18.45
N ALA A 260 4.29 4.84 -19.67
CA ALA A 260 3.38 4.54 -20.78
C ALA A 260 3.38 3.04 -21.13
N THR A 261 4.57 2.42 -21.22
CA THR A 261 4.69 0.98 -21.50
C THR A 261 4.12 0.14 -20.36
N ALA A 262 4.48 0.43 -19.10
CA ALA A 262 3.99 -0.34 -17.95
C ALA A 262 2.47 -0.24 -17.80
N THR A 263 1.88 0.91 -18.15
CA THR A 263 0.44 1.19 -17.97
C THR A 263 -0.38 1.11 -19.26
N ALA A 264 0.14 0.51 -20.33
CA ALA A 264 -0.61 0.25 -21.53
C ALA A 264 -1.92 -0.50 -21.20
N ARG A 265 -3.04 -0.15 -21.87
CA ARG A 265 -4.35 -0.74 -21.55
C ARG A 265 -4.40 -2.23 -21.81
N GLN A 266 -3.80 -2.69 -22.92
CA GLN A 266 -3.72 -4.11 -23.23
C GLN A 266 -2.53 -4.76 -22.52
N PRO A 267 -2.71 -5.87 -21.78
CA PRO A 267 -1.62 -6.55 -21.08
C PRO A 267 -0.46 -6.99 -22.01
N ALA A 268 -0.76 -7.28 -23.28
CA ALA A 268 0.23 -7.70 -24.28
C ALA A 268 1.18 -6.56 -24.70
N ASP A 269 0.77 -5.31 -24.52
CA ASP A 269 1.56 -4.12 -24.88
C ASP A 269 2.43 -3.63 -23.71
N ARG A 270 2.34 -4.29 -22.54
CA ARG A 270 3.14 -3.99 -21.34
C ARG A 270 4.42 -4.81 -21.30
N PHE A 271 5.30 -4.46 -20.36
CA PHE A 271 6.33 -5.42 -19.93
C PHE A 271 5.64 -6.71 -19.48
N ARG A 272 6.16 -7.85 -19.90
CA ARG A 272 5.59 -9.17 -19.64
C ARG A 272 5.53 -9.51 -18.14
N ASP A 273 6.56 -9.08 -17.40
CA ASP A 273 6.71 -9.34 -15.97
C ASP A 273 7.60 -8.26 -15.30
N ALA A 274 7.74 -8.34 -13.99
CA ALA A 274 8.55 -7.39 -13.22
C ALA A 274 10.03 -7.42 -13.58
N LYS A 275 10.57 -8.54 -14.08
CA LYS A 275 11.97 -8.65 -14.48
C LYS A 275 12.25 -7.83 -15.75
N GLU A 276 11.35 -7.89 -16.73
CA GLU A 276 11.46 -7.11 -17.95
C GLU A 276 11.35 -5.61 -17.65
N PHE A 277 10.39 -5.22 -16.78
CA PHE A 277 10.27 -3.83 -16.33
C PHE A 277 11.52 -3.37 -15.56
N LEU A 278 12.07 -4.20 -14.68
CA LEU A 278 13.31 -3.90 -13.95
C LEU A 278 14.49 -3.69 -14.90
N THR A 279 14.61 -4.52 -15.94
CA THR A 279 15.66 -4.36 -16.95
C THR A 279 15.54 -3.03 -17.68
N ALA A 280 14.33 -2.67 -18.14
CA ALA A 280 14.09 -1.38 -18.79
C ALA A 280 14.36 -0.19 -17.86
N LEU A 281 14.00 -0.31 -16.57
CA LEU A 281 14.30 0.69 -15.55
C LEU A 281 15.81 0.88 -15.34
N ASP A 282 16.57 -0.21 -15.30
CA ASP A 282 18.02 -0.19 -15.16
C ASP A 282 18.70 0.41 -16.41
N ASP A 283 18.21 0.10 -17.62
CA ASP A 283 18.69 0.70 -18.87
C ASP A 283 18.46 2.21 -18.90
N VAL A 284 17.27 2.68 -18.47
CA VAL A 284 16.98 4.12 -18.34
C VAL A 284 17.88 4.78 -17.31
N ALA A 285 18.09 4.15 -16.14
CA ALA A 285 18.98 4.68 -15.12
C ALA A 285 20.43 4.82 -15.63
N GLN A 286 20.91 3.85 -16.39
CA GLN A 286 22.22 3.90 -17.02
C GLN A 286 22.31 5.00 -18.10
N ALA A 287 21.33 5.08 -18.98
CA ALA A 287 21.29 6.09 -20.05
C ALA A 287 21.29 7.53 -19.52
N LEU A 288 20.62 7.75 -18.38
CA LEU A 288 20.54 9.05 -17.71
C LEU A 288 21.67 9.27 -16.69
N ALA A 289 22.57 8.29 -16.50
CA ALA A 289 23.62 8.32 -15.48
C ALA A 289 23.09 8.72 -14.10
N LEU A 290 21.96 8.14 -13.67
CA LEU A 290 21.33 8.49 -12.42
C LEU A 290 22.25 8.17 -11.23
N PRO A 291 22.38 9.08 -10.25
CA PRO A 291 23.16 8.82 -9.06
C PRO A 291 22.51 7.76 -8.17
N ASN A 292 23.34 7.05 -7.41
CA ASN A 292 22.85 6.14 -6.38
C ASN A 292 22.07 6.92 -5.33
N TYR A 293 21.00 6.31 -4.82
CA TYR A 293 20.17 6.91 -3.80
C TYR A 293 19.82 5.88 -2.71
N THR A 294 19.98 6.30 -1.46
CA THR A 294 19.53 5.53 -0.30
C THR A 294 18.13 5.98 0.05
N VAL A 295 17.16 5.07 0.01
CA VAL A 295 15.76 5.37 0.32
C VAL A 295 15.65 5.69 1.80
N PRO A 296 15.17 6.90 2.18
CA PRO A 296 15.09 7.24 3.60
C PRO A 296 13.95 6.49 4.30
N VAL A 297 14.15 6.23 5.57
CA VAL A 297 13.11 5.65 6.44
C VAL A 297 12.10 6.74 6.80
N PRO A 298 10.77 6.48 6.70
CA PRO A 298 9.75 7.40 7.19
C PRO A 298 9.87 7.61 8.70
N GLN A 299 9.85 8.88 9.15
CA GLN A 299 10.03 9.19 10.57
C GLN A 299 8.74 9.17 11.38
N ASN A 300 7.61 9.46 10.72
CA ASN A 300 6.28 9.52 11.35
C ASN A 300 5.47 8.23 11.15
N SER A 301 6.13 7.10 10.86
CA SER A 301 5.42 5.84 10.64
C SER A 301 4.89 5.24 11.95
N ALA A 302 3.75 4.53 11.86
CA ALA A 302 3.19 3.78 12.98
C ALA A 302 4.14 2.64 13.42
N ALA A 303 4.80 1.98 12.46
CA ALA A 303 5.76 0.92 12.72
C ALA A 303 7.00 1.46 13.43
N HIS A 304 7.50 2.63 13.01
CA HIS A 304 8.64 3.28 13.66
C HIS A 304 8.32 3.66 15.12
N ARG A 305 7.15 4.26 15.36
CA ARG A 305 6.70 4.58 16.72
C ARG A 305 6.54 3.33 17.58
N ALA A 306 5.94 2.27 17.04
CA ALA A 306 5.78 1.00 17.76
C ALA A 306 7.14 0.34 18.08
N ALA A 307 8.15 0.51 17.23
CA ALA A 307 9.49 -0.01 17.45
C ALA A 307 10.30 0.79 18.49
N ALA A 308 10.06 2.11 18.57
CA ALA A 308 10.76 2.99 19.51
C ALA A 308 10.37 2.73 20.98
N GLU A 309 9.20 2.14 21.22
CA GLU A 309 8.78 1.76 22.58
C GLU A 309 9.27 0.37 22.93
N PRO A 310 10.08 0.18 23.99
CA PRO A 310 10.57 -1.14 24.41
C PRO A 310 9.41 -2.10 24.71
N THR A 311 9.53 -3.37 24.30
CA THR A 311 8.62 -4.43 24.73
C THR A 311 8.99 -4.84 26.15
N ASP A 312 8.08 -4.66 27.10
CA ASP A 312 8.32 -5.08 28.49
C ASP A 312 8.03 -6.59 28.61
N LEU A 313 9.06 -7.40 28.40
CA LEU A 313 8.97 -8.86 28.46
C LEU A 313 8.81 -9.40 29.90
N ARG A 314 8.91 -8.54 30.94
CA ARG A 314 8.84 -8.96 32.33
C ARG A 314 7.43 -9.32 32.77
N ASP A 315 6.41 -8.75 32.15
CA ASP A 315 5.00 -9.06 32.42
C ASP A 315 4.49 -10.33 31.72
N VAL A 316 5.25 -10.87 30.77
CA VAL A 316 4.84 -12.03 29.96
C VAL A 316 5.21 -13.37 30.59
N GLY A 317 6.08 -13.37 31.62
CA GLY A 317 6.62 -14.56 32.30
C GLY A 317 6.00 -14.86 33.68
N GLY A 318 4.83 -14.31 33.99
CA GLY A 318 4.16 -14.53 35.30
C GLY A 318 3.52 -15.90 35.48
N GLY A 319 4.30 -16.98 35.41
CA GLY A 319 3.95 -18.30 35.89
C GLY A 319 4.67 -18.54 37.25
N SER A 320 3.89 -18.52 38.32
CA SER A 320 4.16 -18.91 39.68
C SER A 320 5.46 -19.73 39.91
N ASP A 321 6.48 -19.11 40.48
CA ASP A 321 7.44 -19.80 41.29
C ASP A 321 7.17 -19.46 42.76
N GLU A 322 6.61 -20.45 43.45
CA GLU A 322 6.44 -20.51 44.89
C GLU A 322 7.77 -20.37 45.63
N ALA A 323 7.70 -19.64 46.69
CA ALA A 323 8.67 -19.39 47.72
C ALA A 323 9.67 -20.52 47.95
N THR A 324 10.96 -20.22 47.82
CA THR A 324 12.00 -20.95 48.50
C THR A 324 12.73 -20.02 49.48
N THR A 325 12.58 -20.42 50.72
CA THR A 325 13.05 -19.89 51.97
C THR A 325 14.48 -19.33 51.97
N THR A 326 14.60 -18.20 52.63
CA THR A 326 15.79 -17.57 53.19
C THR A 326 16.80 -18.53 53.81
N HIS A 327 18.06 -18.41 53.41
CA HIS A 327 19.21 -18.71 54.26
C HIS A 327 20.07 -17.47 54.42
N ASP A 328 20.02 -16.94 55.64
CA ASP A 328 20.97 -15.97 56.19
C ASP A 328 22.40 -16.50 56.11
N ASN A 329 23.32 -15.72 55.56
CA ASN A 329 24.73 -15.83 55.87
C ASN A 329 25.37 -14.43 55.91
N PRO A 330 25.96 -14.02 57.04
CA PRO A 330 26.47 -12.68 57.21
C PRO A 330 27.95 -12.54 56.81
N ALA A 331 28.26 -11.33 56.30
CA ALA A 331 29.57 -10.68 56.36
C ALA A 331 30.67 -11.09 55.35
N ALA A 332 30.88 -10.22 54.37
CA ALA A 332 32.24 -9.85 53.99
C ALA A 332 32.21 -8.39 53.48
N ALA A 333 33.06 -7.55 54.04
CA ALA A 333 33.20 -6.14 53.79
C ALA A 333 33.78 -5.84 52.39
N PRO A 334 33.53 -4.66 51.82
CA PRO A 334 33.99 -4.34 50.48
C PRO A 334 35.47 -3.95 50.45
N ALA A 335 36.23 -4.52 49.53
CA ALA A 335 37.57 -4.11 49.19
C ALA A 335 37.52 -2.76 48.39
N ARG A 336 38.28 -1.78 48.89
CA ARG A 336 38.56 -0.50 48.19
C ARG A 336 39.41 -0.78 46.97
N ILE A 337 38.99 -0.27 45.83
CA ILE A 337 39.81 -0.17 44.63
C ILE A 337 40.28 1.29 44.54
N ASP A 338 41.59 1.48 44.49
CA ASP A 338 42.30 2.70 44.46
C ASP A 338 42.03 3.48 43.14
N THR A 339 41.86 4.78 43.30
CA THR A 339 41.80 5.80 42.26
C THR A 339 43.10 5.82 41.46
N VAL A 340 43.00 5.63 40.15
CA VAL A 340 44.10 5.93 39.20
C VAL A 340 43.93 7.36 38.72
N GLU A 341 44.95 8.11 38.89
CA GLU A 341 45.18 9.53 38.62
C GLU A 341 45.08 9.80 37.13
N THR A 342 44.20 10.75 36.72
CA THR A 342 44.02 11.20 35.35
C THR A 342 45.08 12.27 35.02
N ALA A 343 46.03 11.89 34.18
CA ALA A 343 47.00 12.87 33.60
C ALA A 343 46.29 13.75 32.56
N ALA A 344 46.33 15.05 32.79
CA ALA A 344 45.85 16.09 31.90
C ALA A 344 46.78 16.20 30.67
N VAL A 345 46.20 15.95 29.48
CA VAL A 345 46.85 16.30 28.21
C VAL A 345 46.36 17.69 27.81
N GLN A 346 47.28 18.64 27.74
CA GLN A 346 47.08 19.98 27.23
C GLN A 346 46.74 19.94 25.75
N ALA A 347 45.63 20.53 25.37
CA ALA A 347 45.25 20.73 23.98
C ALA A 347 45.96 22.00 23.46
N ASP A 348 46.71 21.82 22.41
CA ASP A 348 47.38 22.83 21.63
C ASP A 348 46.34 23.61 20.79
N THR A 349 46.35 24.93 20.93
CA THR A 349 45.43 25.87 20.29
C THR A 349 45.89 26.13 18.85
N ALA A 350 45.33 25.48 17.86
CA ALA A 350 45.56 25.82 16.46
C ALA A 350 44.56 26.90 16.02
N MET A 351 45.10 28.02 15.61
CA MET A 351 44.41 29.21 15.07
C MET A 351 43.62 28.84 13.79
N HIS A 352 42.35 29.20 13.75
CA HIS A 352 41.56 29.29 12.53
C HIS A 352 41.91 30.57 11.75
N PRO A 353 42.10 30.52 10.43
CA PRO A 353 42.27 31.73 9.63
C PRO A 353 40.92 32.40 9.37
N THR A 354 40.91 33.72 9.58
CA THR A 354 39.84 34.67 9.30
C THR A 354 39.47 34.68 7.80
N PRO A 355 38.18 34.78 7.42
CA PRO A 355 37.78 34.92 6.01
C PRO A 355 38.17 36.29 5.47
N GLY A 356 38.87 36.30 4.33
CA GLY A 356 39.30 37.50 3.63
C GLY A 356 38.11 38.33 3.11
N VAL A 357 38.25 39.63 3.35
CA VAL A 357 37.41 40.71 2.85
C VAL A 357 37.68 40.87 1.35
N TYR A 358 36.67 40.65 0.49
CA TYR A 358 36.75 41.02 -0.92
C TYR A 358 36.42 42.52 -1.09
N PRO A 359 37.16 43.26 -1.95
CA PRO A 359 36.91 44.67 -2.18
C PRO A 359 35.64 44.92 -3.00
N VAL A 360 34.83 45.86 -2.55
CA VAL A 360 33.65 46.40 -3.26
C VAL A 360 34.14 47.31 -4.38
N PRO A 361 33.64 47.14 -5.64
CA PRO A 361 33.92 48.12 -6.70
C PRO A 361 33.10 49.41 -6.50
N ALA A 362 33.73 50.52 -6.89
CA ALA A 362 33.32 51.89 -6.70
C ALA A 362 31.99 52.25 -7.38
N THR A 363 31.29 53.13 -6.69
CA THR A 363 30.18 54.00 -7.07
C THR A 363 30.11 54.43 -8.52
N HIS A 364 28.96 54.13 -9.17
CA HIS A 364 28.51 54.82 -10.39
C HIS A 364 27.51 55.92 -10.02
N GLU A 365 27.65 57.03 -10.72
CA GLU A 365 26.83 58.24 -10.64
C GLU A 365 25.33 58.01 -10.89
N PRO A 366 24.45 58.89 -10.39
CA PRO A 366 23.01 58.76 -10.54
C PRO A 366 22.53 59.18 -11.95
N VAL A 367 21.94 58.20 -12.67
CA VAL A 367 21.22 58.46 -13.93
C VAL A 367 19.81 58.92 -13.58
N GLN A 368 19.40 60.01 -14.23
CA GLN A 368 18.06 60.64 -14.12
C GLN A 368 16.93 59.67 -14.51
N PRO A 369 15.74 59.78 -13.90
CA PRO A 369 14.64 58.88 -14.16
C PRO A 369 13.98 59.16 -15.51
N GLY A 370 14.22 58.29 -16.48
CA GLY A 370 13.45 58.22 -17.74
C GLY A 370 12.07 57.67 -17.44
N VAL A 371 11.06 58.32 -18.03
CA VAL A 371 9.64 57.97 -17.99
C VAL A 371 9.44 56.49 -18.47
N ARG A 372 8.96 55.64 -17.58
CA ARG A 372 8.59 54.27 -17.91
C ARG A 372 7.29 54.26 -18.69
N PRO A 373 7.19 53.54 -19.83
CA PRO A 373 5.91 53.23 -20.42
C PRO A 373 5.07 52.35 -19.50
N GLN A 374 3.81 52.66 -19.32
CA GLN A 374 2.87 51.84 -18.55
C GLN A 374 2.75 50.44 -19.18
N PRO A 375 2.75 49.35 -18.37
CA PRO A 375 2.45 48.02 -18.87
C PRO A 375 1.01 47.97 -19.37
N GLN A 376 0.81 47.63 -20.63
CA GLN A 376 -0.49 47.26 -21.14
C GLN A 376 -0.97 45.99 -20.45
N LEU A 377 -2.14 46.03 -19.82
CA LEU A 377 -2.85 44.88 -19.27
C LEU A 377 -3.04 43.84 -20.38
N PRO A 378 -2.79 42.56 -20.11
CA PRO A 378 -3.08 41.50 -21.06
C PRO A 378 -4.58 41.52 -21.40
N GLN A 379 -4.92 41.56 -22.69
CA GLN A 379 -6.29 41.37 -23.15
C GLN A 379 -6.73 39.94 -22.81
N GLU A 380 -7.89 39.80 -22.13
CA GLU A 380 -8.53 38.51 -21.88
C GLU A 380 -8.67 37.73 -23.21
N PRO A 381 -8.29 36.45 -23.24
CA PRO A 381 -8.51 35.62 -24.42
C PRO A 381 -10.01 35.51 -24.69
N GLN A 382 -10.43 35.96 -25.87
CA GLN A 382 -11.81 35.81 -26.35
C GLN A 382 -12.16 34.31 -26.35
N LYS A 383 -13.20 33.94 -25.60
CA LYS A 383 -13.78 32.58 -25.59
C LYS A 383 -14.18 32.22 -27.03
N PRO A 384 -13.76 31.04 -27.53
CA PRO A 384 -14.21 30.55 -28.82
C PRO A 384 -15.73 30.39 -28.79
N ARG A 385 -16.42 30.94 -29.82
CA ARG A 385 -17.85 30.72 -30.05
C ARG A 385 -18.09 29.25 -30.31
N VAL A 386 -18.66 28.56 -29.33
CA VAL A 386 -19.12 27.19 -29.47
C VAL A 386 -20.41 27.23 -30.30
N SER A 387 -20.37 26.66 -31.50
CA SER A 387 -21.55 26.38 -32.32
C SER A 387 -22.45 25.37 -31.59
N PRO A 388 -23.77 25.49 -31.63
CA PRO A 388 -24.64 24.53 -30.95
C PRO A 388 -24.51 23.15 -31.61
N VAL A 389 -23.92 22.20 -30.89
CA VAL A 389 -23.92 20.79 -31.28
C VAL A 389 -25.34 20.25 -31.09
N THR A 390 -26.01 19.97 -32.20
CA THR A 390 -27.33 19.31 -32.19
C THR A 390 -27.23 17.95 -31.50
N ASN A 391 -27.91 17.87 -30.38
CA ASN A 391 -27.91 16.71 -29.50
C ASN A 391 -28.69 15.53 -30.14
N ARG A 392 -28.00 14.63 -30.87
CA ARG A 392 -28.56 13.36 -31.38
C ARG A 392 -28.66 12.23 -30.35
N ARG A 393 -28.38 12.51 -29.08
CA ARG A 393 -28.39 11.47 -28.03
C ARG A 393 -29.79 11.11 -27.50
N GLY A 394 -30.84 11.85 -27.83
CA GLY A 394 -32.20 11.58 -27.38
C GLY A 394 -32.85 10.34 -27.99
N ALA A 395 -32.56 10.02 -29.23
CA ALA A 395 -33.21 8.89 -29.93
C ALA A 395 -32.73 7.53 -29.39
N GLY A 396 -31.41 7.37 -29.09
CA GLY A 396 -30.89 6.11 -28.54
C GLY A 396 -31.37 5.81 -27.12
N PHE A 397 -31.50 6.83 -26.27
CA PHE A 397 -32.02 6.69 -24.94
C PHE A 397 -33.52 6.31 -24.92
N ALA A 398 -34.34 6.91 -25.79
CA ALA A 398 -35.75 6.55 -25.92
C ALA A 398 -35.95 5.09 -26.39
N VAL A 399 -35.12 4.60 -27.32
CA VAL A 399 -35.13 3.21 -27.77
C VAL A 399 -34.73 2.26 -26.64
N PHE A 400 -33.71 2.61 -25.86
CA PHE A 400 -33.29 1.79 -24.71
C PHE A 400 -34.36 1.69 -23.63
N VAL A 401 -35.02 2.80 -23.28
CA VAL A 401 -36.13 2.81 -22.31
C VAL A 401 -37.31 2.00 -22.82
N ALA A 402 -37.66 2.08 -24.11
CA ALA A 402 -38.73 1.30 -24.70
C ALA A 402 -38.42 -0.20 -24.66
N LEU A 403 -37.17 -0.59 -24.97
CA LEU A 403 -36.75 -1.99 -24.90
C LEU A 403 -36.78 -2.53 -23.47
N ALA A 404 -36.33 -1.75 -22.48
CA ALA A 404 -36.37 -2.12 -21.09
C ALA A 404 -37.81 -2.32 -20.57
N LEU A 405 -38.75 -1.47 -21.00
CA LEU A 405 -40.18 -1.61 -20.65
C LEU A 405 -40.81 -2.86 -21.26
N VAL A 406 -40.45 -3.22 -22.49
CA VAL A 406 -40.92 -4.45 -23.16
C VAL A 406 -40.41 -5.69 -22.44
N ILE A 407 -39.12 -5.72 -22.03
CA ILE A 407 -38.54 -6.83 -21.28
C ILE A 407 -39.22 -6.95 -19.91
N THR A 408 -39.45 -5.85 -19.20
CA THR A 408 -40.10 -5.85 -17.89
C THR A 408 -41.52 -6.34 -17.97
N ALA A 409 -42.28 -5.90 -18.99
CA ALA A 409 -43.64 -6.40 -19.24
C ALA A 409 -43.65 -7.89 -19.59
N GLY A 410 -42.69 -8.37 -20.40
CA GLY A 410 -42.55 -9.79 -20.71
C GLY A 410 -42.27 -10.67 -19.49
N VAL A 411 -41.40 -10.21 -18.60
CA VAL A 411 -41.11 -10.93 -17.34
C VAL A 411 -42.31 -10.92 -16.41
N ALA A 412 -43.03 -9.81 -16.31
CA ALA A 412 -44.24 -9.71 -15.46
C ALA A 412 -45.36 -10.65 -15.99
N ILE A 413 -45.61 -10.69 -17.29
CA ILE A 413 -46.62 -11.59 -17.91
C ILE A 413 -46.19 -13.03 -17.77
N GLY A 414 -44.91 -13.37 -17.99
CA GLY A 414 -44.39 -14.73 -17.81
C GLY A 414 -44.47 -15.17 -16.34
N GLY A 415 -44.13 -14.31 -15.39
CA GLY A 415 -44.25 -14.59 -13.95
C GLY A 415 -45.69 -14.81 -13.51
N TRP A 416 -46.65 -13.99 -14.02
CA TRP A 416 -48.08 -14.17 -13.73
C TRP A 416 -48.62 -15.44 -14.32
N TRP A 417 -48.23 -15.78 -15.59
CA TRP A 417 -48.66 -16.99 -16.27
C TRP A 417 -48.12 -18.24 -15.54
N PHE A 418 -46.88 -18.21 -15.11
CA PHE A 418 -46.28 -19.31 -14.35
C PHE A 418 -46.89 -19.45 -12.95
N GLY A 419 -47.21 -18.36 -12.28
CA GLY A 419 -47.83 -18.34 -10.93
C GLY A 419 -49.30 -18.66 -10.91
N SER A 420 -50.05 -18.53 -12.05
CA SER A 420 -51.49 -18.76 -12.14
C SER A 420 -51.85 -20.25 -12.32
N GLY A 421 -50.88 -21.16 -12.49
CA GLY A 421 -51.14 -22.60 -12.63
C GLY A 421 -51.85 -23.02 -13.94
N LEU A 422 -52.04 -22.10 -14.89
CA LEU A 422 -52.69 -22.34 -16.17
C LEU A 422 -51.72 -23.00 -17.20
N TYR A 423 -51.09 -24.08 -16.78
CA TYR A 423 -50.20 -24.83 -17.65
C TYR A 423 -51.04 -25.57 -18.71
N GLY A 424 -50.91 -25.19 -19.98
CA GLY A 424 -51.51 -25.88 -21.12
C GLY A 424 -52.55 -25.13 -21.92
N THR A 425 -52.95 -23.89 -21.52
CA THR A 425 -53.82 -23.04 -22.35
C THR A 425 -53.06 -21.80 -22.87
N LEU A 426 -52.95 -21.66 -24.17
CA LEU A 426 -52.40 -20.45 -24.78
C LEU A 426 -53.31 -19.24 -24.50
N PRO A 427 -52.75 -18.07 -24.16
CA PRO A 427 -53.58 -16.87 -23.99
C PRO A 427 -54.32 -16.53 -25.28
N PRO A 428 -55.54 -16.02 -25.23
CA PRO A 428 -56.39 -15.77 -26.40
C PRO A 428 -55.88 -14.75 -27.41
N LEU A 429 -54.76 -14.11 -27.13
CA LEU A 429 -54.09 -13.18 -28.04
C LEU A 429 -53.18 -13.84 -29.09
N ILE A 430 -52.91 -15.15 -28.98
CA ILE A 430 -52.00 -15.89 -29.88
C ILE A 430 -52.75 -16.98 -30.68
N ALA A 431 -54.04 -17.14 -30.48
CA ALA A 431 -54.92 -18.12 -31.15
C ALA A 431 -55.77 -17.45 -32.24
N GLY A 432 -55.16 -16.57 -33.02
CA GLY A 432 -55.77 -15.91 -34.18
C GLY A 432 -54.94 -16.06 -35.42
#